data_6769b09eb40a14dcc9f2b62220ad7acb
#
_entry.id   6769b09eb40a14dcc9f2b62220ad7acb
#
_cell.length_a   1.000
_cell.length_b   1.000
_cell.length_c   1.000
_cell.angle_alpha   90.00
_cell.angle_beta   90.00
_cell.angle_gamma   90.00
#
_symmetry.space_group_name_H-M   'P 1'
#
loop_
_entity.id
_entity.type
_entity.pdbx_description
1 polymer ?
#
loop_
_entity_poly.entity_id
_entity_poly.type
_entity_poly.pdbx_seq_one_letter_code
_entity_poly.pdbx_strand_id
1 'polypeptide(L)'
;MTIFKPDLKILVVDDFPTMRRIVKTLLKQNGFHNFTDAEDGAEAYKMLQAHGDFEFIVSDWNMPNMTGLEFLKTVRADPKFKHLPFLMVTAEAEKENIIEAVKSGVSNYVVKPFTGATLKEKLQRIDTNLKKTG
;
A
#
# COMPACT_ATOMS: atom_id res chain seq x y z
N MET A 1 -17.55 11.49 4.65
CA MET A 1 -17.08 10.38 5.51
C MET A 1 -15.95 9.63 4.82
N THR A 2 -14.85 9.43 5.52
CA THR A 2 -13.68 8.74 4.96
C THR A 2 -13.81 7.22 5.08
N ILE A 3 -13.23 6.48 4.13
CA ILE A 3 -13.09 5.03 4.24
C ILE A 3 -11.95 4.66 5.20
N PHE A 4 -11.04 5.59 5.50
CA PHE A 4 -9.88 5.37 6.35
C PHE A 4 -10.23 5.63 7.82
N LYS A 5 -10.79 4.61 8.48
CA LYS A 5 -11.10 4.61 9.91
C LYS A 5 -9.83 4.39 10.73
N PRO A 6 -9.77 4.89 11.99
CA PRO A 6 -8.59 4.68 12.83
C PRO A 6 -8.19 3.20 13.03
N ASP A 7 -9.15 2.30 13.04
CA ASP A 7 -8.90 0.87 13.21
C ASP A 7 -8.72 0.10 11.90
N LEU A 8 -8.58 0.83 10.78
CA LEU A 8 -8.36 0.23 9.46
C LEU A 8 -7.21 -0.78 9.52
N LYS A 9 -7.45 -1.98 9.04
CA LYS A 9 -6.43 -3.04 9.05
C LYS A 9 -5.52 -2.89 7.83
N ILE A 10 -4.26 -2.55 8.11
CA ILE A 10 -3.27 -2.20 7.09
C ILE A 10 -2.18 -3.26 7.02
N LEU A 11 -1.89 -3.72 5.80
CA LEU A 11 -0.76 -4.60 5.52
C LEU A 11 0.40 -3.75 5.04
N VAL A 12 1.51 -3.76 5.79
CA VAL A 12 2.73 -3.00 5.47
C VAL A 12 3.78 -3.96 4.96
N VAL A 13 4.19 -3.79 3.70
CA VAL A 13 5.08 -4.71 2.99
C VAL A 13 6.37 -4.01 2.61
N ASP A 14 7.50 -4.45 3.16
CA ASP A 14 8.84 -3.94 2.87
C ASP A 14 9.85 -4.94 3.40
N ASP A 15 10.94 -5.18 2.68
CA ASP A 15 11.96 -6.14 3.10
C ASP A 15 12.90 -5.59 4.19
N PHE A 16 12.88 -4.29 4.47
CA PHE A 16 13.67 -3.68 5.55
C PHE A 16 12.82 -3.43 6.78
N PRO A 17 13.14 -4.07 7.93
CA PRO A 17 12.39 -3.83 9.18
C PRO A 17 12.39 -2.37 9.61
N THR A 18 13.51 -1.67 9.42
CA THR A 18 13.62 -0.24 9.75
C THR A 18 12.63 0.58 8.92
N MET A 19 12.52 0.28 7.63
CA MET A 19 11.60 0.99 6.74
C MET A 19 10.14 0.70 7.10
N ARG A 20 9.82 -0.56 7.44
CA ARG A 20 8.47 -0.89 7.93
C ARG A 20 8.10 -0.06 9.16
N ARG A 21 9.06 0.09 10.08
CA ARG A 21 8.86 0.91 11.29
C ARG A 21 8.58 2.36 10.93
N ILE A 22 9.36 2.93 9.99
CA ILE A 22 9.18 4.31 9.55
C ILE A 22 7.79 4.49 8.94
N VAL A 23 7.38 3.61 8.03
CA VAL A 23 6.06 3.67 7.40
C VAL A 23 4.96 3.59 8.46
N LYS A 24 5.07 2.66 9.41
CA LYS A 24 4.09 2.53 10.49
C LYS A 24 4.04 3.79 11.36
N THR A 25 5.18 4.41 11.64
CA THR A 25 5.23 5.66 12.42
C THR A 25 4.48 6.77 11.69
N LEU A 26 4.69 6.92 10.38
CA LEU A 26 4.03 7.92 9.57
C LEU A 26 2.52 7.67 9.47
N LEU A 27 2.12 6.41 9.39
CA LEU A 27 0.70 6.03 9.44
C LEU A 27 0.08 6.35 10.80
N LYS A 28 0.83 6.11 11.89
CA LYS A 28 0.36 6.47 13.25
C LYS A 28 0.15 7.98 13.37
N GLN A 29 1.00 8.79 12.77
CA GLN A 29 0.83 10.25 12.74
C GLN A 29 -0.47 10.66 12.05
N ASN A 30 -0.99 9.81 11.18
CA ASN A 30 -2.27 10.02 10.49
C ASN A 30 -3.46 9.32 11.17
N GLY A 31 -3.25 8.80 12.39
CA GLY A 31 -4.32 8.27 13.21
C GLY A 31 -4.58 6.76 13.12
N PHE A 32 -3.73 6.01 12.41
CA PHE A 32 -3.89 4.56 12.28
C PHE A 32 -3.07 3.81 13.32
N HIS A 33 -3.49 2.58 13.65
CA HIS A 33 -2.79 1.79 14.67
C HIS A 33 -2.84 0.28 14.44
N ASN A 34 -3.56 -0.19 13.43
CA ASN A 34 -3.77 -1.64 13.20
C ASN A 34 -2.95 -2.12 12.02
N PHE A 35 -1.72 -2.58 12.30
CA PHE A 35 -0.76 -2.96 11.28
C PHE A 35 -0.38 -4.43 11.34
N THR A 36 -0.14 -5.04 10.18
CA THR A 36 0.50 -6.34 10.04
C THR A 36 1.65 -6.19 9.05
N ASP A 37 2.80 -6.77 9.37
CA ASP A 37 4.02 -6.64 8.57
C ASP A 37 4.20 -7.85 7.65
N ALA A 38 4.74 -7.61 6.44
CA ALA A 38 5.21 -8.65 5.54
C ALA A 38 6.57 -8.23 4.95
N GLU A 39 7.44 -9.20 4.70
CA GLU A 39 8.80 -8.94 4.21
C GLU A 39 8.90 -8.82 2.69
N ASP A 40 7.95 -9.39 1.96
CA ASP A 40 7.91 -9.32 0.50
C ASP A 40 6.48 -9.59 0.01
N GLY A 41 6.30 -9.49 -1.31
CA GLY A 41 4.99 -9.67 -1.91
C GLY A 41 4.44 -11.09 -1.78
N ALA A 42 5.31 -12.10 -1.80
CA ALA A 42 4.88 -13.49 -1.67
C ALA A 42 4.31 -13.76 -0.28
N GLU A 43 5.00 -13.30 0.76
CA GLU A 43 4.52 -13.42 2.14
C GLU A 43 3.22 -12.61 2.34
N ALA A 44 3.19 -11.39 1.78
CA ALA A 44 2.01 -10.53 1.86
C ALA A 44 0.79 -11.20 1.23
N TYR A 45 0.95 -11.82 0.08
CA TYR A 45 -0.15 -12.50 -0.60
C TYR A 45 -0.66 -13.69 0.22
N LYS A 46 0.25 -14.45 0.83
CA LYS A 46 -0.14 -15.55 1.73
C LYS A 46 -0.94 -15.03 2.92
N MET A 47 -0.55 -13.86 3.46
CA MET A 47 -1.28 -13.23 4.56
C MET A 47 -2.68 -12.80 4.14
N LEU A 48 -2.83 -12.24 2.93
CA LEU A 48 -4.14 -11.89 2.39
C LEU A 48 -5.04 -13.11 2.30
N GLN A 49 -4.50 -14.23 1.83
CA GLN A 49 -5.25 -15.48 1.68
C GLN A 49 -5.64 -16.09 3.04
N ALA A 50 -4.75 -15.98 4.03
CA ALA A 50 -4.98 -16.52 5.36
C ALA A 50 -5.91 -15.66 6.21
N HIS A 51 -5.91 -14.34 6.00
CA HIS A 51 -6.66 -13.37 6.79
C HIS A 51 -7.38 -12.43 5.82
N GLY A 52 -8.61 -12.74 5.46
CA GLY A 52 -9.35 -12.01 4.44
C GLY A 52 -9.89 -10.63 4.84
N ASP A 53 -9.48 -10.09 5.98
CA ASP A 53 -10.01 -8.86 6.56
C ASP A 53 -9.11 -7.63 6.41
N PHE A 54 -8.05 -7.71 5.62
CA PHE A 54 -7.22 -6.54 5.33
C PHE A 54 -8.01 -5.51 4.50
N GLU A 55 -7.79 -4.23 4.81
CA GLU A 55 -8.55 -3.14 4.21
C GLU A 55 -7.70 -2.16 3.42
N PHE A 56 -6.37 -2.20 3.59
CA PHE A 56 -5.46 -1.30 2.89
C PHE A 56 -4.07 -1.93 2.81
N ILE A 57 -3.39 -1.74 1.68
CA ILE A 57 -2.04 -2.25 1.44
C ILE A 57 -1.09 -1.07 1.22
N VAL A 58 0.04 -1.04 1.95
CA VAL A 58 1.15 -0.13 1.71
C VAL A 58 2.36 -1.00 1.40
N SER A 59 2.88 -0.94 0.19
CA SER A 59 3.95 -1.83 -0.27
C SER A 59 5.11 -1.09 -0.89
N ASP A 60 6.33 -1.49 -0.52
CA ASP A 60 7.54 -1.07 -1.20
C ASP A 60 7.56 -1.66 -2.63
N TRP A 61 8.31 -1.03 -3.53
CA TRP A 61 8.49 -1.49 -4.90
C TRP A 61 9.55 -2.59 -4.99
N ASN A 62 10.74 -2.31 -4.45
CA ASN A 62 11.89 -3.21 -4.58
C ASN A 62 11.96 -4.19 -3.42
N MET A 63 11.59 -5.44 -3.68
CA MET A 63 11.61 -6.51 -2.69
C MET A 63 12.06 -7.81 -3.36
N PRO A 64 12.71 -8.73 -2.60
CA PRO A 64 13.07 -10.04 -3.14
C PRO A 64 11.82 -10.91 -3.35
N ASN A 65 11.96 -11.99 -4.07
CA ASN A 65 10.93 -13.01 -4.35
C ASN A 65 9.76 -12.50 -5.18
N MET A 66 9.08 -11.46 -4.74
CA MET A 66 8.00 -10.82 -5.48
C MET A 66 8.08 -9.31 -5.25
N THR A 67 8.29 -8.55 -6.32
CA THR A 67 8.36 -7.08 -6.25
C THR A 67 6.99 -6.48 -5.92
N GLY A 68 6.98 -5.20 -5.54
CA GLY A 68 5.73 -4.48 -5.28
C GLY A 68 4.83 -4.44 -6.50
N LEU A 69 5.40 -4.29 -7.69
CA LEU A 69 4.62 -4.30 -8.94
C LEU A 69 3.99 -5.67 -9.20
N GLU A 70 4.76 -6.74 -9.03
CA GLU A 70 4.24 -8.10 -9.18
C GLU A 70 3.14 -8.39 -8.16
N PHE A 71 3.33 -7.93 -6.92
CA PHE A 71 2.33 -8.07 -5.86
C PHE A 71 1.05 -7.30 -6.23
N LEU A 72 1.18 -6.06 -6.70
CA LEU A 72 0.04 -5.27 -7.16
C LEU A 72 -0.74 -6.00 -8.26
N LYS A 73 -0.05 -6.51 -9.26
CA LYS A 73 -0.69 -7.26 -10.36
C LYS A 73 -1.41 -8.50 -9.83
N THR A 74 -0.81 -9.20 -8.88
CA THR A 74 -1.42 -10.40 -8.26
C THR A 74 -2.69 -10.03 -7.49
N VAL A 75 -2.65 -8.93 -6.72
CA VAL A 75 -3.82 -8.44 -5.97
C VAL A 75 -4.95 -8.05 -6.92
N ARG A 76 -4.63 -7.31 -7.99
CA ARG A 76 -5.65 -6.84 -8.95
C ARG A 76 -6.24 -7.97 -9.79
N ALA A 77 -5.52 -9.07 -9.97
CA ALA A 77 -6.01 -10.25 -10.69
C ALA A 77 -6.87 -11.16 -9.82
N ASP A 78 -6.83 -11.00 -8.50
CA ASP A 78 -7.58 -11.84 -7.57
C ASP A 78 -8.94 -11.21 -7.26
N PRO A 79 -10.06 -11.87 -7.62
CA PRO A 79 -11.40 -11.31 -7.37
C PRO A 79 -11.68 -10.98 -5.90
N LYS A 80 -11.00 -11.65 -4.96
CA LYS A 80 -11.19 -11.42 -3.52
C LYS A 80 -10.52 -10.15 -3.05
N PHE A 81 -9.42 -9.73 -3.69
CA PHE A 81 -8.56 -8.64 -3.20
C PHE A 81 -8.43 -7.47 -4.17
N LYS A 82 -8.94 -7.60 -5.41
CA LYS A 82 -8.77 -6.58 -6.45
C LYS A 82 -9.30 -5.20 -6.09
N HIS A 83 -10.18 -5.11 -5.11
CA HIS A 83 -10.79 -3.86 -4.66
C HIS A 83 -9.96 -3.13 -3.60
N LEU A 84 -8.95 -3.78 -3.03
CA LEU A 84 -8.19 -3.20 -1.92
C LEU A 84 -7.41 -1.96 -2.38
N PRO A 85 -7.51 -0.84 -1.66
CA PRO A 85 -6.63 0.30 -1.91
C PRO A 85 -5.17 -0.11 -1.75
N PHE A 86 -4.33 0.34 -2.66
CA PHE A 86 -2.91 -0.04 -2.70
C PHE A 86 -2.07 1.22 -2.88
N LEU A 87 -1.23 1.52 -1.89
CA LEU A 87 -0.28 2.62 -1.96
C LEU A 87 1.12 2.06 -2.19
N MET A 88 1.73 2.43 -3.30
CA MET A 88 3.10 2.02 -3.63
C MET A 88 4.09 3.01 -3.06
N VAL A 89 5.10 2.51 -2.34
CA VAL A 89 6.20 3.31 -1.80
C VAL A 89 7.45 3.00 -2.60
N THR A 90 8.06 4.02 -3.20
CA THR A 90 9.21 3.80 -4.08
C THR A 90 10.33 4.80 -3.79
N ALA A 91 11.57 4.36 -3.95
CA ALA A 91 12.75 5.24 -3.85
C ALA A 91 12.95 6.03 -5.14
N GLU A 92 12.33 5.61 -6.24
CA GLU A 92 12.53 6.19 -7.56
C GLU A 92 11.21 6.64 -8.16
N ALA A 93 11.20 7.86 -8.69
CA ALA A 93 10.06 8.42 -9.40
C ALA A 93 10.28 8.37 -10.91
N GLU A 94 10.83 7.26 -11.42
CA GLU A 94 11.01 7.10 -12.86
C GLU A 94 9.65 7.01 -13.55
N LYS A 95 9.50 7.84 -14.58
CA LYS A 95 8.25 7.98 -15.31
C LYS A 95 7.69 6.63 -15.79
N GLU A 96 8.55 5.78 -16.33
CA GLU A 96 8.14 4.47 -16.86
C GLU A 96 7.59 3.56 -15.78
N ASN A 97 8.21 3.56 -14.60
CA ASN A 97 7.75 2.76 -13.47
C ASN A 97 6.41 3.25 -12.96
N ILE A 98 6.23 4.56 -12.89
CA ILE A 98 4.97 5.15 -12.45
C ILE A 98 3.85 4.83 -13.44
N ILE A 99 4.12 4.92 -14.74
CA ILE A 99 3.14 4.57 -15.78
C ILE A 99 2.73 3.10 -15.64
N GLU A 100 3.70 2.22 -15.44
CA GLU A 100 3.42 0.79 -15.27
C GLU A 100 2.56 0.52 -14.03
N ALA A 101 2.86 1.20 -12.91
CA ALA A 101 2.07 1.07 -11.68
C ALA A 101 0.63 1.55 -11.90
N VAL A 102 0.45 2.68 -12.57
CA VAL A 102 -0.89 3.22 -12.87
C VAL A 102 -1.66 2.27 -13.78
N LYS A 103 -1.03 1.74 -14.81
CA LYS A 103 -1.66 0.75 -15.70
C LYS A 103 -2.05 -0.53 -14.96
N SER A 104 -1.28 -0.88 -13.93
CA SER A 104 -1.53 -2.09 -13.12
C SER A 104 -2.56 -1.87 -12.02
N GLY A 105 -3.08 -0.65 -11.86
CA GLY A 105 -4.17 -0.36 -10.95
C GLY A 105 -3.77 0.09 -9.55
N VAL A 106 -2.59 0.73 -9.41
CA VAL A 106 -2.20 1.32 -8.12
C VAL A 106 -3.17 2.44 -7.76
N SER A 107 -3.52 2.54 -6.47
CA SER A 107 -4.40 3.62 -6.01
C SER A 107 -3.66 4.96 -5.97
N ASN A 108 -2.41 4.93 -5.51
CA ASN A 108 -1.50 6.08 -5.57
C ASN A 108 -0.08 5.59 -5.26
N TYR A 109 0.89 6.48 -5.36
CA TYR A 109 2.28 6.18 -5.02
C TYR A 109 2.87 7.34 -4.21
N VAL A 110 3.94 7.06 -3.46
CA VAL A 110 4.69 8.08 -2.72
C VAL A 110 6.18 7.76 -2.84
N VAL A 111 7.00 8.80 -2.98
CA VAL A 111 8.45 8.69 -3.18
C VAL A 111 9.19 8.87 -1.86
N LYS A 112 10.11 7.97 -1.56
CA LYS A 112 10.97 8.03 -0.36
C LYS A 112 12.07 9.08 -0.53
N PRO A 113 12.45 9.81 0.51
CA PRO A 113 11.79 9.89 1.81
C PRO A 113 10.51 10.75 1.73
N PHE A 114 9.53 10.46 2.55
CA PHE A 114 8.29 11.24 2.59
C PHE A 114 7.92 11.53 4.05
N THR A 115 7.05 12.53 4.23
CA THR A 115 6.59 12.98 5.55
C THR A 115 5.17 12.49 5.83
N GLY A 116 4.74 12.61 7.09
CA GLY A 116 3.34 12.32 7.45
C GLY A 116 2.36 13.20 6.69
N ALA A 117 2.74 14.46 6.40
CA ALA A 117 1.90 15.39 5.64
C ALA A 117 1.72 14.93 4.18
N THR A 118 2.80 14.47 3.54
CA THR A 118 2.74 13.92 2.18
C THR A 118 1.88 12.67 2.15
N LEU A 119 2.06 11.79 3.13
CA LEU A 119 1.25 10.58 3.25
C LEU A 119 -0.23 10.92 3.39
N LYS A 120 -0.56 11.89 4.25
CA LYS A 120 -1.93 12.36 4.45
C LYS A 120 -2.56 12.82 3.13
N GLU A 121 -1.81 13.59 2.33
CA GLU A 121 -2.29 14.06 1.03
C GLU A 121 -2.62 12.88 0.10
N LYS A 122 -1.73 11.88 0.04
CA LYS A 122 -1.96 10.69 -0.79
C LYS A 122 -3.18 9.90 -0.33
N LEU A 123 -3.35 9.74 0.98
CA LEU A 123 -4.51 9.05 1.55
C LEU A 123 -5.81 9.78 1.21
N GLN A 124 -5.81 11.11 1.28
CA GLN A 124 -6.97 11.92 0.93
C GLN A 124 -7.35 11.77 -0.55
N ARG A 125 -6.34 11.71 -1.43
CA ARG A 125 -6.58 11.51 -2.88
C ARG A 125 -7.15 10.12 -3.15
N ILE A 126 -6.65 9.09 -2.49
CA ILE A 126 -7.18 7.73 -2.61
C ILE A 126 -8.65 7.69 -2.17
N ASP A 127 -8.94 8.28 -1.01
CA ASP A 127 -10.29 8.33 -0.47
C ASP A 127 -11.26 9.05 -1.44
N THR A 128 -10.84 10.19 -1.98
CA THR A 128 -11.62 10.95 -2.94
C THR A 128 -11.91 10.15 -4.20
N ASN A 129 -10.91 9.48 -4.75
CA ASN A 129 -11.06 8.68 -5.96
C ASN A 129 -12.00 7.48 -5.75
N LEU A 130 -11.92 6.84 -4.60
CA LEU A 130 -12.81 5.73 -4.26
C LEU A 130 -14.27 6.18 -4.15
N LYS A 131 -14.51 7.37 -3.60
CA LYS A 131 -15.85 7.95 -3.51
C LYS A 131 -16.42 8.26 -4.90
N LYS A 132 -15.57 8.67 -5.85
CA LYS A 132 -16.00 8.96 -7.22
C LYS A 132 -16.39 7.71 -7.99
N THR A 133 -15.73 6.58 -7.73
CA THR A 133 -15.92 5.33 -8.46
C THR A 133 -16.88 4.37 -7.75
N GLY A 134 -17.12 4.66 -6.49
CA GLY A 134 -18.01 3.86 -5.67
C GLY A 134 -19.35 4.49 -5.55
#